data_dfa39795af161d66e0bf7c09323b6e36
#
_entry.id   dfa39795af161d66e0bf7c09323b6e36
#
_cell.length_a   1.000
_cell.length_b   1.000
_cell.length_c   1.000
_cell.angle_alpha   90.00
_cell.angle_beta   90.00
_cell.angle_gamma   90.00
#
_symmetry.space_group_name_H-M   'P 1'
#
loop_
_entity.id
_entity.type
_entity.pdbx_description
1 polymer ?
#
loop_
_entity_poly.entity_id
_entity_poly.type
_entity_poly.pdbx_seq_one_letter_code
_entity_poly.pdbx_strand_id
1 'polypeptide(L)'
;MIRVMVVDDHDFVRSAMCELIDATEDLQVVGEAKNGAEALPTARSTAPKVVLMDLSMPVKNGIEATRELLAELPAVRVIVLTTSTKGQDVEDAAAAGAVGFLGKSADPEAVLDAIRSAGRGGSAWDRRSAEILRRAC
;
A
#
# COMPACT_ATOMS: atom_id res chain seq x y z
N MET A 1 -16.18 7.94 4.28
CA MET A 1 -15.43 7.17 3.28
C MET A 1 -13.96 7.09 3.63
N ILE A 2 -13.35 5.96 3.38
CA ILE A 2 -11.91 5.79 3.57
C ILE A 2 -11.19 6.39 2.36
N ARG A 3 -10.28 7.31 2.61
CA ARG A 3 -9.52 8.02 1.58
C ARG A 3 -8.27 7.21 1.23
N VAL A 4 -8.11 6.84 -0.05
CA VAL A 4 -7.06 5.94 -0.51
C VAL A 4 -6.19 6.61 -1.55
N MET A 5 -4.87 6.43 -1.44
CA MET A 5 -3.90 6.84 -2.46
C MET A 5 -3.27 5.58 -3.05
N VAL A 6 -3.07 5.58 -4.37
CA VAL A 6 -2.46 4.46 -5.08
C VAL A 6 -1.12 4.89 -5.67
N VAL A 7 -0.06 4.16 -5.34
CA VAL A 7 1.30 4.42 -5.82
C VAL A 7 1.79 3.23 -6.62
N ASP A 8 1.94 3.38 -7.93
CA ASP A 8 2.36 2.32 -8.83
C ASP A 8 2.89 2.95 -10.12
N ASP A 9 4.01 2.49 -10.63
CA ASP A 9 4.61 3.03 -11.84
C ASP A 9 3.97 2.49 -13.13
N HIS A 10 3.16 1.44 -13.04
CA HIS A 10 2.45 0.88 -14.19
C HIS A 10 1.11 1.57 -14.35
N ASP A 11 1.00 2.43 -15.37
CA ASP A 11 -0.21 3.22 -15.61
C ASP A 11 -1.48 2.38 -15.70
N PHE A 12 -1.42 1.25 -16.40
CA PHE A 12 -2.58 0.36 -16.55
C PHE A 12 -3.01 -0.24 -15.21
N VAL A 13 -2.07 -0.76 -14.43
CA VAL A 13 -2.35 -1.38 -13.12
C VAL A 13 -2.89 -0.34 -12.15
N ARG A 14 -2.27 0.85 -12.12
CA ARG A 14 -2.72 1.94 -11.24
C ARG A 14 -4.14 2.36 -11.58
N SER A 15 -4.44 2.52 -12.87
CA SER A 15 -5.76 2.92 -13.34
C SER A 15 -6.82 1.87 -12.98
N ALA A 16 -6.52 0.59 -13.19
CA ALA A 16 -7.44 -0.50 -12.86
C ALA A 16 -7.72 -0.55 -11.36
N MET A 17 -6.69 -0.33 -10.53
CA MET A 17 -6.85 -0.31 -9.09
C MET A 17 -7.73 0.86 -8.64
N CYS A 18 -7.53 2.02 -9.23
CA CYS A 18 -8.35 3.21 -8.91
C CYS A 18 -9.82 2.96 -9.27
N GLU A 19 -10.08 2.35 -10.43
CA GLU A 19 -11.45 2.02 -10.83
C GLU A 19 -12.10 1.04 -9.85
N LEU A 20 -11.36 0.03 -9.44
CA LEU A 20 -11.85 -0.96 -8.48
C LEU A 20 -12.24 -0.30 -7.16
N ILE A 21 -11.40 0.57 -6.65
CA ILE A 21 -11.65 1.27 -5.38
C ILE A 21 -12.82 2.22 -5.51
N ASP A 22 -12.86 3.03 -6.57
CA ASP A 22 -13.92 4.02 -6.75
C ASP A 22 -15.30 3.41 -7.06
N ALA A 23 -15.34 2.13 -7.46
CA ALA A 23 -16.60 1.43 -7.67
C ALA A 23 -17.29 1.06 -6.33
N THR A 24 -16.60 1.18 -5.21
CA THR A 24 -17.19 0.89 -3.89
C THR A 24 -17.92 2.10 -3.33
N GLU A 25 -18.81 1.87 -2.36
CA GLU A 25 -19.52 2.97 -1.70
C GLU A 25 -18.76 3.53 -0.50
N ASP A 26 -17.79 2.78 0.05
CA ASP A 26 -17.12 3.13 1.29
C ASP A 26 -15.67 3.57 1.13
N LEU A 27 -15.10 3.47 -0.08
CA LEU A 27 -13.72 3.84 -0.36
C LEU A 27 -13.67 4.88 -1.47
N GLN A 28 -12.66 5.75 -1.42
CA GLN A 28 -12.49 6.81 -2.41
C GLN A 28 -11.02 7.02 -2.72
N VAL A 29 -10.66 7.00 -4.01
CA VAL A 29 -9.30 7.37 -4.42
C VAL A 29 -9.16 8.89 -4.35
N VAL A 30 -8.18 9.37 -3.60
CA VAL A 30 -7.93 10.80 -3.44
C VAL A 30 -6.62 11.25 -4.08
N GLY A 31 -5.77 10.31 -4.47
CA GLY A 31 -4.50 10.66 -5.10
C GLY A 31 -3.86 9.45 -5.76
N GLU A 32 -2.98 9.74 -6.72
CA GLU A 32 -2.19 8.74 -7.44
C GLU A 32 -0.75 9.25 -7.55
N ALA A 33 0.20 8.34 -7.50
CA ALA A 33 1.61 8.64 -7.70
C ALA A 33 2.24 7.58 -8.59
N LYS A 34 3.17 7.98 -9.44
CA LYS A 34 3.82 7.10 -10.43
C LYS A 34 5.12 6.49 -9.93
N ASN A 35 5.66 7.01 -8.86
CA ASN A 35 6.92 6.53 -8.29
C ASN A 35 7.01 6.92 -6.82
N GLY A 36 8.06 6.42 -6.16
CA GLY A 36 8.25 6.68 -4.73
C GLY A 36 8.54 8.13 -4.39
N ALA A 37 9.13 8.89 -5.32
CA ALA A 37 9.43 10.29 -5.08
C ALA A 37 8.18 11.17 -5.08
N GLU A 38 7.14 10.78 -5.79
CA GLU A 38 5.86 11.50 -5.83
C GLU A 38 4.95 11.15 -4.65
N ALA A 39 5.21 10.04 -3.95
CA ALA A 39 4.31 9.53 -2.92
C ALA A 39 4.08 10.54 -1.78
N LEU A 40 5.15 11.07 -1.20
CA LEU A 40 5.03 11.99 -0.06
C LEU A 40 4.36 13.31 -0.43
N PRO A 41 4.78 14.01 -1.52
CA PRO A 41 4.09 15.25 -1.93
C PRO A 41 2.61 15.03 -2.20
N THR A 42 2.25 13.93 -2.86
CA THR A 42 0.85 13.61 -3.15
C THR A 42 0.07 13.35 -1.86
N ALA A 43 0.66 12.61 -0.92
CA ALA A 43 0.02 12.33 0.36
C ALA A 43 -0.20 13.61 1.16
N ARG A 44 0.76 14.54 1.15
CA ARG A 44 0.60 15.83 1.84
C ARG A 44 -0.60 16.61 1.31
N SER A 45 -0.79 16.63 -0.01
CA SER A 45 -1.86 17.42 -0.62
C SER A 45 -3.22 16.75 -0.59
N THR A 46 -3.29 15.42 -0.47
CA THR A 46 -4.55 14.67 -0.55
C THR A 46 -5.01 14.08 0.77
N ALA A 47 -4.12 14.01 1.75
CA ALA A 47 -4.42 13.48 3.10
C ALA A 47 -5.11 12.11 3.08
N PRO A 48 -4.49 11.07 2.50
CA PRO A 48 -5.08 9.73 2.47
C PRO A 48 -5.03 9.08 3.85
N LYS A 49 -5.97 8.18 4.11
CA LYS A 49 -5.93 7.33 5.29
C LYS A 49 -5.12 6.06 5.02
N VAL A 50 -5.29 5.49 3.83
CA VAL A 50 -4.62 4.26 3.41
C VAL A 50 -3.87 4.51 2.10
N VAL A 51 -2.66 3.98 1.99
CA VAL A 51 -1.85 4.04 0.77
C VAL A 51 -1.56 2.62 0.31
N LEU A 52 -1.89 2.33 -0.96
CA LEU A 52 -1.43 1.12 -1.62
C LEU A 52 -0.10 1.43 -2.28
N MET A 53 0.94 0.72 -1.89
CA MET A 53 2.31 1.02 -2.31
C MET A 53 2.93 -0.15 -3.06
N ASP A 54 3.32 0.08 -4.33
CA ASP A 54 4.13 -0.87 -5.07
C ASP A 54 5.58 -0.79 -4.58
N LEU A 55 6.31 -1.90 -4.62
CA LEU A 55 7.72 -1.92 -4.21
C LEU A 55 8.68 -1.55 -5.32
N SER A 56 8.49 -2.12 -6.51
CA SER A 56 9.43 -1.98 -7.61
C SER A 56 9.09 -0.77 -8.47
N MET A 57 9.67 0.37 -8.15
CA MET A 57 9.43 1.62 -8.88
C MET A 57 10.75 2.33 -9.17
N PRO A 58 10.81 3.08 -10.27
CA PRO A 58 11.99 3.89 -10.57
C PRO A 58 12.12 5.07 -9.59
N VAL A 59 13.28 5.68 -9.53
CA VAL A 59 13.62 6.84 -8.72
C VAL A 59 13.73 6.50 -7.24
N LYS A 60 12.64 6.00 -6.64
CA LYS A 60 12.61 5.61 -5.23
C LYS A 60 11.67 4.41 -5.08
N ASN A 61 12.16 3.32 -4.48
CA ASN A 61 11.35 2.13 -4.30
C ASN A 61 10.31 2.30 -3.20
N GLY A 62 9.37 1.35 -3.12
CA GLY A 62 8.25 1.45 -2.18
C GLY A 62 8.63 1.33 -0.71
N ILE A 63 9.72 0.64 -0.38
CA ILE A 63 10.19 0.54 1.01
C ILE A 63 10.70 1.90 1.50
N GLU A 64 11.54 2.55 0.70
CA GLU A 64 12.05 3.89 1.02
C GLU A 64 10.91 4.90 1.08
N ALA A 65 9.98 4.84 0.12
CA ALA A 65 8.81 5.73 0.09
C ALA A 65 7.94 5.54 1.34
N THR A 66 7.72 4.30 1.76
CA THR A 66 6.95 3.99 2.98
C THR A 66 7.63 4.58 4.20
N ARG A 67 8.95 4.39 4.32
CA ARG A 67 9.72 4.90 5.46
C ARG A 67 9.63 6.42 5.56
N GLU A 68 9.81 7.13 4.45
CA GLU A 68 9.72 8.59 4.42
C GLU A 68 8.30 9.09 4.70
N LEU A 69 7.32 8.44 4.09
CA LEU A 69 5.92 8.79 4.27
C LEU A 69 5.50 8.72 5.75
N LEU A 70 5.84 7.62 6.40
CA LEU A 70 5.44 7.38 7.79
C LEU A 70 6.26 8.19 8.79
N ALA A 71 7.48 8.61 8.42
CA ALA A 71 8.27 9.53 9.26
C ALA A 71 7.58 10.89 9.37
N GLU A 72 6.92 11.34 8.30
CA GLU A 72 6.26 12.64 8.29
C GLU A 72 4.76 12.54 8.57
N LEU A 73 4.10 11.46 8.12
CA LEU A 73 2.65 11.27 8.27
C LEU A 73 2.39 9.91 8.97
N PRO A 74 2.69 9.82 10.28
CA PRO A 74 2.65 8.53 10.98
C PRO A 74 1.25 7.91 11.12
N ALA A 75 0.20 8.67 10.89
CA ALA A 75 -1.17 8.15 10.97
C ALA A 75 -1.62 7.44 9.69
N VAL A 76 -0.87 7.59 8.59
CA VAL A 76 -1.19 6.92 7.33
C VAL A 76 -0.93 5.41 7.45
N ARG A 77 -1.81 4.62 6.86
CA ARG A 77 -1.71 3.16 6.87
C ARG A 77 -1.23 2.69 5.50
N VAL A 78 -0.07 2.08 5.43
CA VAL A 78 0.52 1.64 4.17
C VAL A 78 0.35 0.13 3.99
N ILE A 79 -0.23 -0.26 2.86
CA ILE A 79 -0.32 -1.67 2.43
C ILE A 79 0.55 -1.80 1.19
N VAL A 80 1.48 -2.75 1.21
CA VAL A 80 2.30 -3.06 0.05
C VAL A 80 1.53 -4.02 -0.87
N LEU A 81 1.45 -3.68 -2.15
CA LEU A 81 0.82 -4.51 -3.17
C LEU A 81 1.85 -4.71 -4.28
N THR A 82 2.39 -5.91 -4.42
CA THR A 82 3.55 -6.16 -5.27
C THR A 82 3.55 -7.52 -5.94
N THR A 83 4.32 -7.66 -7.02
CA THR A 83 4.58 -8.96 -7.66
C THR A 83 5.74 -9.70 -6.99
N SER A 84 6.46 -9.07 -6.05
CA SER A 84 7.57 -9.70 -5.36
C SER A 84 7.13 -10.92 -4.56
N THR A 85 7.96 -11.98 -4.60
CA THR A 85 7.75 -13.19 -3.80
C THR A 85 8.84 -13.38 -2.75
N LYS A 86 9.71 -12.38 -2.59
CA LYS A 86 10.83 -12.45 -1.64
C LYS A 86 10.36 -12.21 -0.20
N GLY A 87 10.67 -13.18 0.68
CA GLY A 87 10.34 -13.04 2.10
C GLY A 87 10.99 -11.82 2.74
N GLN A 88 12.21 -11.47 2.28
CA GLN A 88 12.90 -10.28 2.79
C GLN A 88 12.12 -9.00 2.54
N ASP A 89 11.39 -8.91 1.42
CA ASP A 89 10.58 -7.73 1.12
C ASP A 89 9.44 -7.58 2.13
N VAL A 90 8.87 -8.69 2.61
CA VAL A 90 7.83 -8.66 3.65
C VAL A 90 8.42 -8.12 4.95
N GLU A 91 9.59 -8.60 5.35
CA GLU A 91 10.26 -8.14 6.57
C GLU A 91 10.65 -6.67 6.47
N ASP A 92 11.18 -6.25 5.32
CA ASP A 92 11.56 -4.86 5.10
C ASP A 92 10.36 -3.93 5.12
N ALA A 93 9.24 -4.36 4.54
CA ALA A 93 8.00 -3.58 4.55
C ALA A 93 7.48 -3.38 5.98
N ALA A 94 7.48 -4.45 6.77
CA ALA A 94 7.07 -4.38 8.17
C ALA A 94 7.99 -3.46 8.98
N ALA A 95 9.31 -3.58 8.76
CA ALA A 95 10.29 -2.72 9.44
C ALA A 95 10.14 -1.25 9.05
N ALA A 96 9.69 -0.97 7.83
CA ALA A 96 9.44 0.39 7.36
C ALA A 96 8.14 0.98 7.93
N GLY A 97 7.30 0.15 8.55
CA GLY A 97 6.05 0.59 9.16
C GLY A 97 4.78 0.22 8.40
N ALA A 98 4.89 -0.53 7.31
CA ALA A 98 3.70 -1.01 6.58
C ALA A 98 2.84 -1.89 7.50
N VAL A 99 1.53 -1.88 7.28
CA VAL A 99 0.57 -2.66 8.06
C VAL A 99 -0.02 -3.81 7.28
N GLY A 100 0.38 -3.98 6.03
CA GLY A 100 -0.09 -5.07 5.20
C GLY A 100 0.81 -5.33 4.02
N PHE A 101 0.68 -6.52 3.44
CA PHE A 101 1.46 -6.95 2.28
C PHE A 101 0.62 -7.96 1.51
N LEU A 102 0.36 -7.67 0.24
CA LEU A 102 -0.42 -8.52 -0.65
C LEU A 102 0.31 -8.70 -1.97
N GLY A 103 0.18 -9.86 -2.58
CA GLY A 103 0.62 -10.07 -3.95
C GLY A 103 -0.34 -9.41 -4.93
N LYS A 104 0.17 -8.93 -6.08
CA LYS A 104 -0.67 -8.33 -7.13
C LYS A 104 -1.63 -9.34 -7.76
N SER A 105 -1.44 -10.63 -7.51
CA SER A 105 -2.36 -11.68 -7.94
C SER A 105 -3.53 -11.89 -6.97
N ALA A 106 -3.58 -11.12 -5.88
CA ALA A 106 -4.65 -11.25 -4.91
C ALA A 106 -6.02 -10.93 -5.55
N ASP A 107 -7.05 -11.60 -5.05
CA ASP A 107 -8.42 -11.37 -5.47
C ASP A 107 -8.79 -9.91 -5.25
N PRO A 108 -9.48 -9.24 -6.20
CA PRO A 108 -9.93 -7.86 -5.99
C PRO A 108 -10.64 -7.62 -4.66
N GLU A 109 -11.50 -8.55 -4.25
CA GLU A 109 -12.19 -8.42 -2.95
C GLU A 109 -11.20 -8.47 -1.77
N ALA A 110 -10.14 -9.27 -1.87
CA ALA A 110 -9.12 -9.33 -0.83
C ALA A 110 -8.39 -7.99 -0.70
N VAL A 111 -8.13 -7.32 -1.81
CA VAL A 111 -7.50 -6.00 -1.80
C VAL A 111 -8.42 -4.96 -1.14
N LEU A 112 -9.69 -4.97 -1.50
CA LEU A 112 -10.67 -4.05 -0.91
C LEU A 112 -10.82 -4.27 0.59
N ASP A 113 -10.89 -5.53 1.01
CA ASP A 113 -11.00 -5.88 2.44
C ASP A 113 -9.74 -5.49 3.21
N ALA A 114 -8.56 -5.60 2.59
CA ALA A 114 -7.30 -5.17 3.19
C ALA A 114 -7.31 -3.65 3.44
N ILE A 115 -7.80 -2.88 2.48
CA ILE A 115 -7.92 -1.43 2.63
C ILE A 115 -8.88 -1.10 3.77
N ARG A 116 -10.01 -1.78 3.84
CA ARG A 116 -10.99 -1.57 4.91
C ARG A 116 -10.41 -1.87 6.29
N SER A 117 -9.70 -3.00 6.40
CA SER A 117 -9.04 -3.40 7.65
C SER A 117 -8.02 -2.35 8.10
N ALA A 118 -7.13 -1.94 7.18
CA ALA A 118 -6.13 -0.92 7.48
C ALA A 118 -6.76 0.42 7.86
N GLY A 119 -7.83 0.81 7.16
CA GLY A 119 -8.56 2.04 7.43
C GLY A 119 -9.21 2.08 8.81
N ARG A 120 -9.48 0.91 9.40
CA ARG A 120 -10.04 0.79 10.75
C ARG A 120 -8.94 0.62 11.82
N GLY A 121 -7.67 0.75 11.43
CA GLY A 121 -6.55 0.60 12.36
C GLY A 121 -6.01 -0.83 12.49
N GLY A 122 -6.53 -1.77 11.70
CA GLY A 122 -6.07 -3.15 11.70
C GLY A 122 -4.90 -3.40 10.76
N SER A 123 -4.53 -4.66 10.60
CA SER A 123 -3.47 -5.09 9.70
C SER A 123 -4.05 -5.88 8.53
N ALA A 124 -3.25 -6.04 7.48
CA ALA A 124 -3.69 -6.69 6.25
C ALA A 124 -2.56 -7.52 5.62
N TRP A 125 -1.93 -8.36 6.44
CA TRP A 125 -0.90 -9.29 5.96
C TRP A 125 -1.60 -10.49 5.33
N ASP A 126 -1.26 -10.84 4.08
CA ASP A 126 -1.78 -12.06 3.50
C ASP A 126 -1.19 -13.27 4.27
N ARG A 127 -1.72 -14.46 4.01
CA ARG A 127 -1.35 -15.67 4.75
C ARG A 127 0.15 -15.92 4.72
N ARG A 128 0.76 -15.83 3.54
CA ARG A 128 2.18 -16.06 3.35
C ARG A 128 3.02 -15.03 4.10
N SER A 129 2.63 -13.76 4.00
CA SER A 129 3.35 -12.66 4.68
C SER A 129 3.25 -12.78 6.19
N ALA A 130 2.09 -13.09 6.71
CA ALA A 130 1.89 -13.30 8.15
C ALA A 130 2.77 -14.45 8.66
N GLU A 131 2.89 -15.53 7.89
CA GLU A 131 3.75 -16.66 8.22
C GLU A 131 5.22 -16.25 8.26
N ILE A 132 5.67 -15.49 7.28
CA ILE A 132 7.06 -15.00 7.21
C ILE A 132 7.38 -14.14 8.43
N LEU A 133 6.50 -13.20 8.78
CA LEU A 133 6.70 -12.32 9.92
C LEU A 133 6.71 -13.07 11.25
N ARG A 134 5.87 -14.08 11.39
CA ARG A 134 5.84 -14.89 12.60
C ARG A 134 7.15 -15.64 12.82
N ARG A 135 7.76 -16.15 11.73
CA ARG A 135 9.03 -16.88 11.80
C ARG A 135 10.23 -15.97 12.05
N ALA A 136 10.13 -14.69 11.69
CA ALA A 136 11.20 -13.72 11.85
C ALA A 136 11.34 -13.24 13.31
N CYS A 137 10.34 -13.46 14.13
CA CYS A 137 10.35 -13.03 15.54
C CYS A 137 11.09 -14.02 16.45
#